data_a42dbb0cb7f89b244a930a8509fdcf34
#
_entry.id   a42dbb0cb7f89b244a930a8509fdcf34
#
_cell.length_a   1.000
_cell.length_b   1.000
_cell.length_c   1.000
_cell.angle_alpha   90.00
_cell.angle_beta   90.00
_cell.angle_gamma   90.00
#
_symmetry.space_group_name_H-M   'P 1'
#
loop_
_entity.id
_entity.type
_entity.pdbx_description
1 polymer ?
#
loop_
_entity_poly.entity_id
_entity_poly.type
_entity_poly.pdbx_seq_one_letter_code
_entity_poly.pdbx_strand_id
1 'polypeptide(L)'
;MHKEIIIFGIGKYGKQYVKRCVDCKVGHIRITDSNKELWGTEYMGISVERPEDVFTDRVELVVVAVSDKYRNEIFNELAEQYKVPSRNMKYYTETIVLSKEEIYNMGNMSLDKELEEGMVFTGEELCSLLRKETLNGLEHFFFEEKHKLMDKWLHYFEAYERFFSKYKEKDVTILEIGVFKGGSLQMWKHYFKGKNNKIKVYGIDIDENCKALEEEDIEILIGSQDDRDFLQDVKKRVGKADIVIDDGGHYMDQQIITFEELFDLVNENGIYLCEDLHTSYMKEYGGA
;
A
#
# COMPACT_ATOMS: atom_id res chain seq x y z
N MET A 1 20.84 1.59 -2.13
CA MET A 1 20.82 0.12 -2.02
C MET A 1 21.36 -0.25 -0.66
N HIS A 2 20.65 -1.11 0.07
CA HIS A 2 20.99 -1.49 1.44
C HIS A 2 22.03 -2.60 1.42
N LYS A 3 23.17 -2.38 2.06
CA LYS A 3 24.28 -3.35 2.14
C LYS A 3 24.03 -4.44 3.18
N GLU A 4 23.25 -4.14 4.22
CA GLU A 4 22.86 -5.09 5.26
C GLU A 4 21.35 -4.99 5.50
N ILE A 5 20.68 -6.15 5.53
CA ILE A 5 19.25 -6.26 5.77
C ILE A 5 19.03 -7.08 7.01
N ILE A 6 18.33 -6.50 7.97
CA ILE A 6 17.94 -7.17 9.22
C ILE A 6 16.48 -7.59 9.08
N ILE A 7 16.22 -8.89 9.25
CA ILE A 7 14.85 -9.44 9.26
C ILE A 7 14.46 -9.68 10.71
N PHE A 8 13.46 -8.93 11.18
CA PHE A 8 12.91 -9.08 12.52
C PHE A 8 11.65 -9.94 12.48
N GLY A 9 11.68 -11.03 13.26
CA GLY A 9 10.62 -12.03 13.32
C GLY A 9 10.89 -13.24 12.41
N ILE A 10 11.07 -14.41 13.00
CA ILE A 10 11.32 -15.69 12.29
C ILE A 10 10.13 -16.66 12.42
N GLY A 11 8.92 -16.14 12.61
CA GLY A 11 7.68 -16.89 12.53
C GLY A 11 7.34 -17.29 11.09
N LYS A 12 6.07 -17.53 10.82
CA LYS A 12 5.58 -17.96 9.49
C LYS A 12 6.03 -17.00 8.37
N TYR A 13 5.80 -15.70 8.54
CA TYR A 13 6.09 -14.68 7.53
C TYR A 13 7.60 -14.46 7.38
N GLY A 14 8.34 -14.39 8.50
CA GLY A 14 9.80 -14.26 8.46
C GLY A 14 10.48 -15.42 7.74
N LYS A 15 10.05 -16.66 8.00
CA LYS A 15 10.56 -17.84 7.29
C LYS A 15 10.33 -17.76 5.79
N GLN A 16 9.14 -17.32 5.35
CA GLN A 16 8.83 -17.13 3.94
C GLN A 16 9.70 -16.03 3.32
N TYR A 17 9.87 -14.93 4.03
CA TYR A 17 10.69 -13.80 3.58
C TYR A 17 12.17 -14.16 3.48
N VAL A 18 12.74 -14.79 4.50
CA VAL A 18 14.14 -15.29 4.48
C VAL A 18 14.35 -16.27 3.34
N LYS A 19 13.41 -17.20 3.15
CA LYS A 19 13.49 -18.15 2.03
C LYS A 19 13.58 -17.41 0.69
N ARG A 20 12.72 -16.40 0.47
CA ARG A 20 12.76 -15.59 -0.75
C ARG A 20 14.08 -14.87 -0.92
N CYS A 21 14.63 -14.28 0.15
CA CYS A 21 15.94 -13.63 0.12
C CYS A 21 17.06 -14.60 -0.29
N VAL A 22 17.06 -15.80 0.30
CA VAL A 22 18.06 -16.84 -0.02
C VAL A 22 17.89 -17.34 -1.46
N ASP A 23 16.67 -17.63 -1.90
CA ASP A 23 16.38 -18.06 -3.25
C ASP A 23 16.83 -17.02 -4.31
N CYS A 24 16.70 -15.74 -3.99
CA CYS A 24 17.17 -14.62 -4.82
C CYS A 24 18.64 -14.28 -4.64
N LYS A 25 19.35 -14.96 -3.74
CA LYS A 25 20.78 -14.73 -3.39
C LYS A 25 21.03 -13.29 -2.93
N VAL A 26 20.13 -12.75 -2.11
CA VAL A 26 20.36 -11.48 -1.42
C VAL A 26 21.58 -11.60 -0.53
N GLY A 27 22.47 -10.62 -0.58
CA GLY A 27 23.73 -10.62 0.15
C GLY A 27 23.56 -10.60 1.69
N HIS A 28 24.13 -9.66 2.38
CA HIS A 28 24.21 -9.64 3.85
C HIS A 28 22.84 -9.58 4.55
N ILE A 29 22.32 -10.75 4.92
CA ILE A 29 21.07 -10.92 5.68
C ILE A 29 21.41 -11.30 7.10
N ARG A 30 20.82 -10.61 8.07
CA ARG A 30 20.82 -10.99 9.49
C ARG A 30 19.39 -11.24 9.95
N ILE A 31 19.21 -12.17 10.86
CA ILE A 31 17.88 -12.53 11.40
C ILE A 31 17.89 -12.31 12.90
N THR A 32 16.84 -11.71 13.41
CA THR A 32 16.61 -11.57 14.85
C THR A 32 15.13 -11.78 15.20
N ASP A 33 14.85 -12.05 16.47
CA ASP A 33 13.51 -12.25 17.00
C ASP A 33 13.47 -11.83 18.48
N SER A 34 12.34 -11.35 18.98
CA SER A 34 12.14 -11.06 20.40
C SER A 34 12.04 -12.32 21.24
N ASN A 35 11.70 -13.48 20.66
CA ASN A 35 11.65 -14.74 21.38
C ASN A 35 13.05 -15.31 21.65
N LYS A 36 13.47 -15.27 22.92
CA LYS A 36 14.79 -15.73 23.39
C LYS A 36 15.07 -17.21 23.10
N GLU A 37 14.03 -18.04 22.98
CA GLU A 37 14.20 -19.47 22.70
C GLU A 37 14.70 -19.73 21.27
N LEU A 38 14.55 -18.75 20.38
CA LEU A 38 15.02 -18.85 19.01
C LEU A 38 16.47 -18.41 18.82
N TRP A 39 17.05 -17.70 19.77
CA TRP A 39 18.41 -17.19 19.67
C TRP A 39 19.44 -18.31 19.58
N GLY A 40 20.36 -18.21 18.65
CA GLY A 40 21.36 -19.23 18.36
C GLY A 40 20.82 -20.41 17.53
N THR A 41 19.52 -20.45 17.21
CA THR A 41 19.01 -21.41 16.21
C THR A 41 19.34 -20.93 14.80
N GLU A 42 19.26 -21.83 13.84
CA GLU A 42 19.56 -21.50 12.44
C GLU A 42 18.32 -21.71 11.54
N TYR A 43 18.16 -20.84 10.56
CA TYR A 43 17.21 -21.03 9.50
C TYR A 43 17.87 -20.75 8.13
N MET A 44 17.86 -21.74 7.24
CA MET A 44 18.53 -21.71 5.92
C MET A 44 20.02 -21.31 5.99
N GLY A 45 20.73 -21.75 7.02
CA GLY A 45 22.14 -21.46 7.25
C GLY A 45 22.43 -20.07 7.82
N ILE A 46 21.41 -19.32 8.23
CA ILE A 46 21.55 -18.02 8.87
C ILE A 46 21.14 -18.14 10.32
N SER A 47 22.04 -17.71 11.24
CA SER A 47 21.80 -17.77 12.68
C SER A 47 20.80 -16.70 13.12
N VAL A 48 19.88 -17.04 14.02
CA VAL A 48 18.98 -16.08 14.68
C VAL A 48 19.77 -15.43 15.84
N GLU A 49 20.10 -14.17 15.66
CA GLU A 49 20.92 -13.40 16.60
C GLU A 49 20.04 -12.72 17.67
N ARG A 50 20.67 -12.26 18.76
CA ARG A 50 19.96 -11.42 19.73
C ARG A 50 19.73 -10.02 19.15
N PRO A 51 18.61 -9.36 19.46
CA PRO A 51 18.39 -8.00 18.99
C PRO A 51 19.53 -7.03 19.36
N GLU A 52 20.10 -7.16 20.57
CA GLU A 52 21.20 -6.31 21.04
C GLU A 52 22.49 -6.48 20.22
N ASP A 53 22.70 -7.65 19.62
CA ASP A 53 23.87 -7.93 18.79
C ASP A 53 23.70 -7.46 17.35
N VAL A 54 22.43 -7.26 16.93
CA VAL A 54 22.05 -6.89 15.56
C VAL A 54 21.88 -5.38 15.41
N PHE A 55 21.19 -4.73 16.38
CA PHE A 55 20.90 -3.30 16.33
C PHE A 55 22.07 -2.49 16.89
N THR A 56 23.05 -2.23 16.04
CA THR A 56 24.19 -1.35 16.31
C THR A 56 24.02 0.01 15.62
N ASP A 57 25.00 0.90 15.72
CA ASP A 57 24.92 2.30 15.28
C ASP A 57 24.61 2.54 13.77
N ARG A 58 24.60 1.49 12.93
CA ARG A 58 24.40 1.61 11.48
C ARG A 58 23.41 0.56 10.94
N VAL A 59 22.16 0.71 11.31
CA VAL A 59 21.08 -0.10 10.71
C VAL A 59 20.61 0.57 9.43
N GLU A 60 20.72 -0.08 8.28
CA GLU A 60 20.30 0.46 6.99
C GLU A 60 18.84 0.13 6.68
N LEU A 61 18.43 -1.13 6.84
CA LEU A 61 17.05 -1.57 6.63
C LEU A 61 16.69 -2.68 7.62
N VAL A 62 15.58 -2.49 8.32
CA VAL A 62 14.92 -3.53 9.11
C VAL A 62 13.60 -3.92 8.45
N VAL A 63 13.48 -5.18 8.08
CA VAL A 63 12.22 -5.73 7.56
C VAL A 63 11.50 -6.47 8.67
N VAL A 64 10.38 -5.91 9.10
CA VAL A 64 9.53 -6.49 10.15
C VAL A 64 8.58 -7.52 9.53
N ALA A 65 8.85 -8.80 9.78
CA ALA A 65 8.14 -9.92 9.17
C ALA A 65 7.31 -10.72 10.19
N VAL A 66 6.37 -10.03 10.81
CA VAL A 66 5.42 -10.57 11.81
C VAL A 66 3.98 -10.49 11.31
N SER A 67 3.01 -11.03 12.05
CA SER A 67 1.59 -10.82 11.71
C SER A 67 1.15 -9.38 12.01
N ASP A 68 0.18 -8.86 11.26
CA ASP A 68 -0.30 -7.47 11.34
C ASP A 68 -0.66 -7.02 12.76
N LYS A 69 -1.22 -7.93 13.56
CA LYS A 69 -1.61 -7.61 14.94
C LYS A 69 -0.43 -7.20 15.84
N TYR A 70 0.79 -7.58 15.50
CA TYR A 70 2.01 -7.23 16.27
C TYR A 70 2.83 -6.12 15.61
N ARG A 71 2.47 -5.67 14.40
CA ARG A 71 3.22 -4.69 13.63
C ARG A 71 3.57 -3.46 14.46
N ASN A 72 2.55 -2.77 14.97
CA ASN A 72 2.74 -1.51 15.70
C ASN A 72 3.54 -1.69 17.00
N GLU A 73 3.33 -2.80 17.70
CA GLU A 73 4.08 -3.14 18.91
C GLU A 73 5.57 -3.28 18.62
N ILE A 74 5.90 -4.04 17.57
CA ILE A 74 7.30 -4.25 17.17
C ILE A 74 7.95 -2.97 16.64
N PHE A 75 7.23 -2.16 15.84
CA PHE A 75 7.76 -0.88 15.37
C PHE A 75 8.09 0.06 16.54
N ASN A 76 7.22 0.12 17.55
CA ASN A 76 7.47 0.91 18.75
C ASN A 76 8.66 0.35 19.54
N GLU A 77 8.76 -0.96 19.74
CA GLU A 77 9.90 -1.62 20.40
C GLU A 77 11.22 -1.26 19.70
N LEU A 78 11.28 -1.40 18.38
CA LEU A 78 12.46 -1.07 17.58
C LEU A 78 12.87 0.40 17.71
N ALA A 79 11.88 1.31 17.66
CA ALA A 79 12.14 2.74 17.80
C ALA A 79 12.57 3.15 19.21
N GLU A 80 11.90 2.62 20.25
CA GLU A 80 12.10 3.04 21.64
C GLU A 80 13.29 2.34 22.30
N GLN A 81 13.40 1.03 22.14
CA GLN A 81 14.41 0.23 22.79
C GLN A 81 15.74 0.21 22.01
N TYR A 82 15.67 -0.01 20.71
CA TYR A 82 16.85 -0.17 19.86
C TYR A 82 17.22 1.07 19.05
N LYS A 83 16.44 2.17 19.18
CA LYS A 83 16.69 3.46 18.52
C LYS A 83 16.78 3.37 17.00
N VAL A 84 16.11 2.39 16.39
CA VAL A 84 16.05 2.26 14.94
C VAL A 84 15.23 3.41 14.37
N PRO A 85 15.77 4.21 13.43
CA PRO A 85 14.99 5.28 12.81
C PRO A 85 13.79 4.73 12.03
N SER A 86 12.62 5.37 12.12
CA SER A 86 11.39 4.91 11.44
C SER A 86 11.59 4.71 9.95
N ARG A 87 12.34 5.61 9.29
CA ARG A 87 12.67 5.51 7.85
C ARG A 87 13.42 4.23 7.47
N ASN A 88 14.11 3.60 8.43
CA ASN A 88 14.89 2.39 8.23
C ASN A 88 14.08 1.13 8.55
N MET A 89 12.83 1.26 9.00
CA MET A 89 11.94 0.15 9.30
C MET A 89 10.87 0.02 8.22
N LYS A 90 10.70 -1.18 7.67
CA LYS A 90 9.65 -1.50 6.70
C LYS A 90 8.94 -2.77 7.11
N TYR A 91 7.64 -2.82 6.87
CA TYR A 91 6.91 -4.07 6.99
C TYR A 91 7.23 -4.95 5.78
N TYR A 92 7.24 -6.27 5.94
CA TYR A 92 7.69 -7.18 4.89
C TYR A 92 6.90 -7.06 3.57
N THR A 93 5.63 -6.62 3.63
CA THR A 93 4.81 -6.34 2.43
C THR A 93 5.16 -5.00 1.76
N GLU A 94 5.92 -4.13 2.41
CA GLU A 94 6.39 -2.85 1.88
C GLU A 94 7.73 -2.99 1.14
N THR A 95 8.26 -4.22 1.08
CA THR A 95 9.53 -4.52 0.43
C THR A 95 9.37 -5.64 -0.60
N ILE A 96 10.16 -5.57 -1.65
CA ILE A 96 10.16 -6.53 -2.75
C ILE A 96 11.55 -7.14 -2.87
N VAL A 97 11.62 -8.47 -2.85
CA VAL A 97 12.88 -9.23 -3.00
C VAL A 97 12.95 -9.74 -4.42
N LEU A 98 13.97 -9.32 -5.16
CA LEU A 98 14.16 -9.70 -6.56
C LEU A 98 15.56 -10.29 -6.76
N SER A 99 15.64 -11.32 -7.59
CA SER A 99 16.90 -11.81 -8.14
C SER A 99 17.38 -10.90 -9.27
N LYS A 100 18.65 -10.99 -9.60
CA LYS A 100 19.25 -10.24 -10.74
C LYS A 100 18.52 -10.52 -12.05
N GLU A 101 18.11 -11.76 -12.28
CA GLU A 101 17.38 -12.17 -13.47
C GLU A 101 15.98 -11.52 -13.53
N GLU A 102 15.25 -11.50 -12.41
CA GLU A 102 13.94 -10.86 -12.34
C GLU A 102 14.05 -9.35 -12.57
N ILE A 103 15.04 -8.67 -11.98
CA ILE A 103 15.30 -7.24 -12.21
C ILE A 103 15.59 -7.00 -13.71
N TYR A 104 16.41 -7.84 -14.32
CA TYR A 104 16.76 -7.72 -15.73
C TYR A 104 15.54 -7.90 -16.64
N ASN A 105 14.65 -8.84 -16.32
CA ASN A 105 13.46 -9.15 -17.10
C ASN A 105 12.32 -8.12 -16.93
N MET A 106 12.36 -7.25 -15.91
CA MET A 106 11.39 -6.17 -15.74
C MET A 106 11.51 -5.04 -16.79
N GLY A 107 12.43 -5.17 -17.72
CA GLY A 107 12.49 -4.38 -18.94
C GLY A 107 13.55 -3.29 -18.97
N ASN A 108 14.15 -3.10 -20.13
CA ASN A 108 14.97 -1.98 -20.67
C ASN A 108 15.97 -1.27 -19.71
N MET A 109 16.38 -1.92 -18.67
CA MET A 109 17.36 -1.32 -17.76
C MET A 109 18.77 -1.59 -18.28
N SER A 110 19.44 -0.55 -18.76
CA SER A 110 20.89 -0.50 -18.74
C SER A 110 21.34 -0.45 -17.28
N LEU A 111 21.30 -1.59 -16.62
CA LEU A 111 21.82 -1.71 -15.26
C LEU A 111 23.33 -1.66 -15.35
N ASP A 112 23.94 -0.72 -14.64
CA ASP A 112 25.37 -0.71 -14.45
C ASP A 112 25.85 -2.06 -13.91
N LYS A 113 27.06 -2.46 -14.28
CA LYS A 113 27.63 -3.79 -14.03
C LYS A 113 27.79 -4.19 -12.55
N GLU A 114 27.37 -3.35 -11.62
CA GLU A 114 27.59 -3.50 -10.18
C GLU A 114 26.39 -4.08 -9.39
N LEU A 115 25.34 -4.57 -10.05
CA LEU A 115 24.22 -5.17 -9.32
C LEU A 115 24.62 -6.51 -8.70
N GLU A 116 24.39 -6.63 -7.39
CA GLU A 116 24.46 -7.88 -6.65
C GLU A 116 23.49 -8.93 -7.21
N GLU A 117 23.69 -10.22 -6.92
CA GLU A 117 22.88 -11.31 -7.48
C GLU A 117 21.39 -11.26 -7.05
N GLY A 118 21.11 -10.69 -5.87
CA GLY A 118 19.74 -10.45 -5.38
C GLY A 118 19.68 -9.21 -4.54
N MET A 119 18.52 -8.55 -4.55
CA MET A 119 18.32 -7.26 -3.89
C MET A 119 16.95 -7.16 -3.24
N VAL A 120 16.88 -6.37 -2.17
CA VAL A 120 15.64 -5.95 -1.54
C VAL A 120 15.41 -4.46 -1.86
N PHE A 121 14.24 -4.17 -2.36
CA PHE A 121 13.79 -2.82 -2.66
C PHE A 121 12.61 -2.45 -1.77
N THR A 122 12.55 -1.21 -1.33
CA THR A 122 11.27 -0.61 -0.97
C THR A 122 10.46 -0.36 -2.24
N GLY A 123 9.14 -0.24 -2.11
CA GLY A 123 8.30 0.09 -3.27
C GLY A 123 8.76 1.37 -3.97
N GLU A 124 9.16 2.42 -3.20
CA GLU A 124 9.69 3.68 -3.71
C GLU A 124 10.97 3.47 -4.53
N GLU A 125 11.94 2.73 -4.00
CA GLU A 125 13.20 2.44 -4.69
C GLU A 125 12.96 1.68 -6.00
N LEU A 126 12.04 0.69 -5.99
CA LEU A 126 11.71 -0.07 -7.18
C LEU A 126 11.01 0.81 -8.23
N CYS A 127 10.05 1.63 -7.84
CA CYS A 127 9.39 2.56 -8.76
C CYS A 127 10.38 3.55 -9.38
N SER A 128 11.24 4.15 -8.58
CA SER A 128 12.28 5.08 -9.07
C SER A 128 13.24 4.40 -10.04
N LEU A 129 13.57 3.13 -9.76
CA LEU A 129 14.44 2.33 -10.61
C LEU A 129 13.80 2.00 -11.97
N LEU A 130 12.53 1.56 -11.96
CA LEU A 130 11.82 1.12 -13.16
C LEU A 130 11.44 2.27 -14.09
N ARG A 131 11.06 3.42 -13.54
CA ARG A 131 10.55 4.56 -14.31
C ARG A 131 11.63 5.51 -14.80
N LYS A 132 12.82 5.52 -14.21
CA LYS A 132 13.89 6.53 -14.45
C LYS A 132 13.41 7.98 -14.28
N GLU A 133 12.28 8.18 -13.63
CA GLU A 133 11.61 9.45 -13.40
C GLU A 133 11.38 9.68 -11.90
N THR A 134 11.19 10.93 -11.52
CA THR A 134 10.78 11.26 -10.15
C THR A 134 9.35 10.76 -9.89
N LEU A 135 9.12 10.22 -8.70
CA LEU A 135 7.79 9.84 -8.26
C LEU A 135 6.82 11.02 -8.37
N ASN A 136 5.59 10.75 -8.76
CA ASN A 136 4.52 11.76 -8.70
C ASN A 136 4.05 11.98 -7.25
N GLY A 137 3.25 13.03 -7.03
CA GLY A 137 2.81 13.39 -5.68
C GLY A 137 2.00 12.33 -4.95
N LEU A 138 1.25 11.48 -5.68
CA LEU A 138 0.49 10.35 -5.11
C LEU A 138 1.41 9.23 -4.67
N GLU A 139 2.42 8.90 -5.48
CA GLU A 139 3.42 7.89 -5.14
C GLU A 139 4.25 8.31 -3.93
N HIS A 140 4.64 9.58 -3.86
CA HIS A 140 5.31 10.12 -2.68
C HIS A 140 4.45 9.91 -1.43
N PHE A 141 3.16 10.28 -1.49
CA PHE A 141 2.27 10.08 -0.37
C PHE A 141 2.13 8.60 0.01
N PHE A 142 2.00 7.71 -0.98
CA PHE A 142 1.86 6.26 -0.77
C PHE A 142 3.06 5.65 -0.04
N PHE A 143 4.27 6.12 -0.34
CA PHE A 143 5.49 5.61 0.28
C PHE A 143 5.89 6.33 1.58
N GLU A 144 5.18 7.40 1.98
CA GLU A 144 5.38 8.06 3.26
C GLU A 144 4.86 7.19 4.42
N GLU A 145 5.63 7.15 5.52
CA GLU A 145 5.34 6.27 6.67
C GLU A 145 4.25 6.80 7.62
N LYS A 146 3.65 7.95 7.35
CA LYS A 146 2.80 8.69 8.30
C LYS A 146 1.31 8.62 8.01
N HIS A 147 0.90 7.97 6.94
CA HIS A 147 -0.52 7.85 6.60
C HIS A 147 -1.14 6.56 7.15
N LYS A 148 -2.46 6.51 7.15
CA LYS A 148 -3.20 5.28 7.41
C LYS A 148 -2.91 4.25 6.31
N LEU A 149 -3.03 2.96 6.62
CA LEU A 149 -2.77 1.89 5.66
C LEU A 149 -3.72 2.00 4.46
N MET A 150 -3.18 1.80 3.27
CA MET A 150 -3.91 1.63 2.01
C MET A 150 -3.28 0.49 1.21
N ASP A 151 -4.06 -0.10 0.32
CA ASP A 151 -3.61 -1.10 -0.64
C ASP A 151 -3.93 -0.61 -2.04
N LYS A 152 -2.91 -0.41 -2.88
CA LYS A 152 -3.06 0.06 -4.26
C LYS A 152 -1.98 -0.54 -5.15
N TRP A 153 -2.35 -0.96 -6.33
CA TRP A 153 -1.39 -1.40 -7.33
C TRP A 153 -0.55 -0.21 -7.84
N LEU A 154 0.77 -0.37 -7.88
CA LEU A 154 1.68 0.73 -8.23
C LEU A 154 1.40 1.37 -9.60
N HIS A 155 0.96 0.59 -10.59
CA HIS A 155 0.65 1.12 -11.91
C HIS A 155 -0.62 1.99 -11.94
N TYR A 156 -1.47 1.94 -10.90
CA TYR A 156 -2.65 2.83 -10.82
C TYR A 156 -2.26 4.28 -10.61
N PHE A 157 -1.14 4.57 -9.94
CA PHE A 157 -0.71 5.95 -9.68
C PHE A 157 -0.45 6.75 -10.96
N GLU A 158 0.02 6.10 -12.03
CA GLU A 158 0.15 6.74 -13.33
C GLU A 158 -1.21 7.09 -13.93
N ALA A 159 -2.18 6.19 -13.82
CA ALA A 159 -3.55 6.44 -14.27
C ALA A 159 -4.21 7.56 -13.46
N TYR A 160 -4.07 7.54 -12.13
CA TYR A 160 -4.59 8.61 -11.28
C TYR A 160 -3.96 9.97 -11.64
N GLU A 161 -2.65 10.08 -11.74
CA GLU A 161 -1.98 11.32 -12.12
C GLU A 161 -2.47 11.81 -13.48
N ARG A 162 -2.57 10.91 -14.47
CA ARG A 162 -3.01 11.25 -15.83
C ARG A 162 -4.43 11.81 -15.87
N PHE A 163 -5.35 11.21 -15.14
CA PHE A 163 -6.76 11.54 -15.25
C PHE A 163 -7.24 12.51 -14.17
N PHE A 164 -6.65 12.50 -12.98
CA PHE A 164 -7.09 13.30 -11.85
C PHE A 164 -6.34 14.63 -11.70
N SER A 165 -5.15 14.78 -12.29
CA SER A 165 -4.35 16.00 -12.17
C SER A 165 -5.08 17.27 -12.59
N LYS A 166 -6.04 17.18 -13.51
CA LYS A 166 -6.89 18.31 -13.93
C LYS A 166 -7.75 18.92 -12.81
N TYR A 167 -7.92 18.21 -11.69
CA TYR A 167 -8.67 18.67 -10.51
C TYR A 167 -7.77 19.23 -9.39
N LYS A 168 -6.47 19.18 -9.54
CA LYS A 168 -5.55 19.76 -8.55
C LYS A 168 -5.88 21.24 -8.32
N GLU A 169 -5.88 21.65 -7.04
CA GLU A 169 -6.15 23.01 -6.60
C GLU A 169 -7.54 23.57 -6.97
N LYS A 170 -8.46 22.71 -7.43
CA LYS A 170 -9.85 23.06 -7.70
C LYS A 170 -10.78 22.51 -6.62
N ASP A 171 -11.98 23.09 -6.53
CA ASP A 171 -13.04 22.44 -5.76
C ASP A 171 -13.31 21.07 -6.37
N VAL A 172 -13.33 20.04 -5.53
CA VAL A 172 -13.50 18.65 -5.99
C VAL A 172 -14.29 17.84 -4.99
N THR A 173 -15.24 17.07 -5.51
CA THR A 173 -16.00 16.08 -4.76
C THR A 173 -15.64 14.69 -5.28
N ILE A 174 -15.24 13.82 -4.35
CA ILE A 174 -14.78 12.46 -4.63
C ILE A 174 -15.67 11.49 -3.86
N LEU A 175 -16.06 10.41 -4.51
CA LEU A 175 -16.71 9.25 -3.88
C LEU A 175 -15.84 8.03 -4.13
N GLU A 176 -15.37 7.37 -3.07
CA GLU A 176 -14.63 6.11 -3.13
C GLU A 176 -15.44 5.00 -2.47
N ILE A 177 -15.62 3.90 -3.17
CA ILE A 177 -16.18 2.66 -2.67
C ILE A 177 -15.03 1.77 -2.22
N GLY A 178 -15.05 1.30 -0.97
CA GLY A 178 -13.93 0.64 -0.32
C GLY A 178 -13.07 1.62 0.47
N VAL A 179 -13.31 1.72 1.79
CA VAL A 179 -12.55 2.62 2.69
C VAL A 179 -11.36 1.92 3.31
N PHE A 180 -11.52 0.64 3.65
CA PHE A 180 -10.51 -0.17 4.30
C PHE A 180 -9.97 0.48 5.59
N LYS A 181 -8.72 0.98 5.60
CA LYS A 181 -8.11 1.69 6.74
C LYS A 181 -8.06 3.20 6.55
N GLY A 182 -8.64 3.72 5.47
CA GLY A 182 -8.81 5.15 5.20
C GLY A 182 -7.57 5.86 4.63
N GLY A 183 -6.54 5.10 4.26
CA GLY A 183 -5.31 5.69 3.71
C GLY A 183 -5.52 6.37 2.37
N SER A 184 -6.29 5.77 1.47
CA SER A 184 -6.63 6.33 0.16
C SER A 184 -7.44 7.62 0.28
N LEU A 185 -8.42 7.69 1.20
CA LEU A 185 -9.20 8.91 1.43
C LEU A 185 -8.30 10.07 1.87
N GLN A 186 -7.30 9.80 2.72
CA GLN A 186 -6.30 10.81 3.12
C GLN A 186 -5.40 11.21 1.95
N MET A 187 -5.03 10.24 1.10
CA MET A 187 -4.24 10.49 -0.10
C MET A 187 -4.97 11.42 -1.06
N TRP A 188 -6.25 11.21 -1.32
CA TRP A 188 -7.06 12.11 -2.16
C TRP A 188 -7.15 13.50 -1.58
N LYS A 189 -7.44 13.61 -0.28
CA LYS A 189 -7.47 14.90 0.42
C LYS A 189 -6.13 15.64 0.28
N HIS A 190 -5.02 14.95 0.44
CA HIS A 190 -3.68 15.52 0.28
C HIS A 190 -3.39 15.95 -1.17
N TYR A 191 -3.69 15.09 -2.12
CA TYR A 191 -3.36 15.29 -3.54
C TYR A 191 -4.07 16.47 -4.18
N PHE A 192 -5.34 16.69 -3.84
CA PHE A 192 -6.13 17.78 -4.39
C PHE A 192 -6.01 19.10 -3.63
N LYS A 193 -5.34 19.09 -2.47
CA LYS A 193 -5.26 20.27 -1.60
C LYS A 193 -4.55 21.43 -2.26
N GLY A 194 -5.25 22.56 -2.36
CA GLY A 194 -4.74 23.86 -2.76
C GLY A 194 -4.92 24.91 -1.66
N LYS A 195 -4.60 26.18 -1.96
CA LYS A 195 -4.66 27.26 -0.97
C LYS A 195 -6.08 27.64 -0.54
N ASN A 196 -7.04 27.58 -1.47
CA ASN A 196 -8.39 28.11 -1.25
C ASN A 196 -9.50 27.21 -1.82
N ASN A 197 -9.20 26.00 -2.25
CA ASN A 197 -10.19 25.09 -2.81
C ASN A 197 -10.88 24.28 -1.70
N LYS A 198 -12.07 23.79 -2.04
CA LYS A 198 -12.84 22.88 -1.18
C LYS A 198 -12.70 21.45 -1.70
N ILE A 199 -12.33 20.58 -0.80
CA ILE A 199 -12.25 19.14 -1.08
C ILE A 199 -13.32 18.47 -0.23
N LYS A 200 -14.11 17.61 -0.84
CA LYS A 200 -15.03 16.75 -0.11
C LYS A 200 -14.83 15.32 -0.57
N VAL A 201 -14.53 14.44 0.37
CA VAL A 201 -14.32 13.02 0.12
C VAL A 201 -15.44 12.24 0.81
N TYR A 202 -16.13 11.43 0.05
CA TYR A 202 -17.09 10.46 0.56
C TYR A 202 -16.49 9.06 0.41
N GLY A 203 -16.62 8.24 1.46
CA GLY A 203 -16.27 6.83 1.42
C GLY A 203 -17.50 5.96 1.64
N ILE A 204 -17.56 4.81 0.97
CA ILE A 204 -18.53 3.75 1.24
C ILE A 204 -17.78 2.53 1.74
N ASP A 205 -18.24 1.91 2.81
CA ASP A 205 -17.73 0.62 3.28
C ASP A 205 -18.83 -0.16 4.00
N ILE A 206 -18.73 -1.48 3.97
CA ILE A 206 -19.63 -2.36 4.71
C ILE A 206 -19.21 -2.52 6.18
N ASP A 207 -17.94 -2.28 6.50
CA ASP A 207 -17.41 -2.35 7.86
C ASP A 207 -17.78 -1.09 8.66
N GLU A 208 -18.62 -1.26 9.67
CA GLU A 208 -19.04 -0.17 10.57
C GLU A 208 -17.86 0.54 11.26
N ASN A 209 -16.73 -0.15 11.45
CA ASN A 209 -15.53 0.44 12.05
C ASN A 209 -14.94 1.56 11.18
N CYS A 210 -15.18 1.55 9.88
CA CYS A 210 -14.73 2.61 8.98
C CYS A 210 -15.34 3.97 9.35
N LYS A 211 -16.49 4.00 10.03
CA LYS A 211 -17.10 5.26 10.50
C LYS A 211 -16.18 6.09 11.41
N ALA A 212 -15.32 5.45 12.17
CA ALA A 212 -14.34 6.12 13.03
C ALA A 212 -13.20 6.83 12.26
N LEU A 213 -13.14 6.65 10.94
CA LEU A 213 -12.12 7.25 10.08
C LEU A 213 -12.57 8.59 9.47
N GLU A 214 -13.78 9.06 9.78
CA GLU A 214 -14.28 10.38 9.35
C GLU A 214 -13.40 11.52 9.84
N GLU A 215 -13.27 12.53 9.00
CA GLU A 215 -12.58 13.78 9.28
C GLU A 215 -13.45 14.95 8.75
N GLU A 216 -13.04 16.21 8.98
CA GLU A 216 -13.82 17.39 8.58
C GLU A 216 -14.24 17.35 7.09
N ASP A 217 -13.34 16.92 6.21
CA ASP A 217 -13.57 16.85 4.76
C ASP A 217 -13.85 15.42 4.26
N ILE A 218 -13.87 14.43 5.16
CA ILE A 218 -14.10 13.01 4.86
C ILE A 218 -15.35 12.53 5.58
N GLU A 219 -16.33 12.09 4.82
CA GLU A 219 -17.57 11.51 5.32
C GLU A 219 -17.70 10.06 4.85
N ILE A 220 -18.07 9.16 5.76
CA ILE A 220 -18.15 7.73 5.46
C ILE A 220 -19.58 7.23 5.62
N LEU A 221 -20.09 6.60 4.59
CA LEU A 221 -21.43 6.01 4.52
C LEU A 221 -21.29 4.48 4.66
N ILE A 222 -21.96 3.92 5.65
CA ILE A 222 -21.88 2.49 5.94
C ILE A 222 -23.00 1.75 5.27
N GLY A 223 -22.67 0.80 4.40
CA GLY A 223 -23.61 -0.03 3.67
C GLY A 223 -22.93 -0.84 2.57
N SER A 224 -23.66 -1.76 1.98
CA SER A 224 -23.15 -2.61 0.90
C SER A 224 -23.25 -1.93 -0.46
N GLN A 225 -22.22 -2.05 -1.29
CA GLN A 225 -22.18 -1.49 -2.65
C GLN A 225 -23.11 -2.22 -3.63
N ASP A 226 -23.68 -3.36 -3.27
CA ASP A 226 -24.70 -4.08 -4.04
C ASP A 226 -26.14 -3.86 -3.51
N ASP A 227 -26.30 -3.06 -2.45
CA ASP A 227 -27.62 -2.64 -1.96
C ASP A 227 -28.08 -1.38 -2.72
N ARG A 228 -28.98 -1.57 -3.68
CA ARG A 228 -29.49 -0.47 -4.53
C ARG A 228 -30.22 0.62 -3.73
N ASP A 229 -30.95 0.26 -2.67
CA ASP A 229 -31.66 1.23 -1.84
C ASP A 229 -30.65 2.10 -1.08
N PHE A 230 -29.62 1.49 -0.51
CA PHE A 230 -28.51 2.22 0.11
C PHE A 230 -27.81 3.15 -0.90
N LEU A 231 -27.53 2.67 -2.11
CA LEU A 231 -26.90 3.51 -3.14
C LEU A 231 -27.77 4.69 -3.59
N GLN A 232 -29.10 4.57 -3.56
CA GLN A 232 -29.98 5.72 -3.78
C GLN A 232 -29.86 6.77 -2.66
N ASP A 233 -29.66 6.36 -1.42
CA ASP A 233 -29.42 7.29 -0.30
C ASP A 233 -28.04 7.94 -0.41
N VAL A 234 -27.02 7.19 -0.84
CA VAL A 234 -25.69 7.74 -1.20
C VAL A 234 -25.82 8.81 -2.25
N LYS A 235 -26.58 8.58 -3.33
CA LYS A 235 -26.82 9.58 -4.40
C LYS A 235 -27.44 10.87 -3.85
N LYS A 236 -28.43 10.76 -2.98
CA LYS A 236 -29.07 11.92 -2.35
C LYS A 236 -28.08 12.69 -1.47
N ARG A 237 -27.19 11.97 -0.76
CA ARG A 237 -26.21 12.57 0.16
C ARG A 237 -25.07 13.25 -0.56
N VAL A 238 -24.53 12.62 -1.59
CA VAL A 238 -23.38 13.11 -2.36
C VAL A 238 -23.82 14.18 -3.38
N GLY A 239 -24.95 13.98 -4.02
CA GLY A 239 -25.48 14.84 -5.08
C GLY A 239 -24.76 14.63 -6.39
N LYS A 240 -23.60 15.24 -6.58
CA LYS A 240 -22.73 15.06 -7.74
C LYS A 240 -21.28 14.92 -7.33
N ALA A 241 -20.51 14.11 -8.05
CA ALA A 241 -19.09 13.89 -7.83
C ALA A 241 -18.28 14.16 -9.10
N ASP A 242 -17.11 14.70 -8.93
CA ASP A 242 -16.14 14.88 -10.02
C ASP A 242 -15.37 13.59 -10.30
N ILE A 243 -15.17 12.79 -9.26
CA ILE A 243 -14.46 11.52 -9.33
C ILE A 243 -15.24 10.49 -8.52
N VAL A 244 -15.52 9.35 -9.13
CA VAL A 244 -16.03 8.15 -8.47
C VAL A 244 -15.00 7.04 -8.68
N ILE A 245 -14.57 6.39 -7.59
CA ILE A 245 -13.61 5.30 -7.59
C ILE A 245 -14.29 4.07 -6.98
N ASP A 246 -14.40 3.00 -7.74
CA ASP A 246 -14.88 1.71 -7.25
C ASP A 246 -13.69 0.79 -6.97
N ASP A 247 -13.31 0.72 -5.71
CA ASP A 247 -12.24 -0.10 -5.14
C ASP A 247 -12.79 -0.92 -3.95
N GLY A 248 -13.99 -1.49 -4.13
CA GLY A 248 -14.74 -2.17 -3.08
C GLY A 248 -14.45 -3.65 -2.96
N GLY A 249 -15.50 -4.49 -3.02
CA GLY A 249 -15.37 -5.93 -2.82
C GLY A 249 -14.97 -6.73 -4.07
N HIS A 250 -14.92 -6.10 -5.24
CA HIS A 250 -14.48 -6.64 -6.53
C HIS A 250 -15.28 -7.83 -7.07
N TYR A 251 -16.44 -8.17 -6.48
CA TYR A 251 -17.36 -9.14 -7.07
C TYR A 251 -18.07 -8.54 -8.28
N MET A 252 -18.32 -9.36 -9.31
CA MET A 252 -18.92 -8.88 -10.54
C MET A 252 -20.27 -8.19 -10.33
N ASP A 253 -21.14 -8.80 -9.51
CA ASP A 253 -22.44 -8.19 -9.20
C ASP A 253 -22.29 -6.85 -8.48
N GLN A 254 -21.32 -6.73 -7.57
CA GLN A 254 -21.03 -5.49 -6.87
C GLN A 254 -20.59 -4.38 -7.83
N GLN A 255 -19.59 -4.65 -8.65
CA GLN A 255 -19.09 -3.65 -9.62
C GLN A 255 -20.17 -3.23 -10.64
N ILE A 256 -20.98 -4.19 -11.12
CA ILE A 256 -22.07 -3.92 -12.04
C ILE A 256 -23.13 -3.05 -11.39
N ILE A 257 -23.61 -3.42 -10.20
CA ILE A 257 -24.65 -2.66 -9.49
C ILE A 257 -24.15 -1.27 -9.13
N THR A 258 -22.94 -1.15 -8.61
CA THR A 258 -22.34 0.15 -8.28
C THR A 258 -22.28 1.05 -9.50
N PHE A 259 -21.82 0.53 -10.65
CA PHE A 259 -21.75 1.29 -11.89
C PHE A 259 -23.15 1.73 -12.36
N GLU A 260 -24.11 0.81 -12.42
CA GLU A 260 -25.48 1.12 -12.84
C GLU A 260 -26.13 2.21 -11.98
N GLU A 261 -25.92 2.15 -10.66
CA GLU A 261 -26.55 3.08 -9.73
C GLU A 261 -25.81 4.40 -9.58
N LEU A 262 -24.48 4.43 -9.68
CA LEU A 262 -23.70 5.62 -9.34
C LEU A 262 -23.11 6.34 -10.56
N PHE A 263 -23.16 5.78 -11.76
CA PHE A 263 -22.56 6.43 -12.92
C PHE A 263 -23.20 7.78 -13.24
N ASP A 264 -24.50 7.93 -13.07
CA ASP A 264 -25.22 9.18 -13.29
C ASP A 264 -24.94 10.27 -12.23
N LEU A 265 -24.29 9.90 -11.12
CA LEU A 265 -23.80 10.83 -10.11
C LEU A 265 -22.56 11.61 -10.60
N VAL A 266 -21.81 11.04 -11.54
CA VAL A 266 -20.61 11.66 -12.08
C VAL A 266 -20.94 12.95 -12.82
N ASN A 267 -20.22 14.04 -12.55
CA ASN A 267 -20.34 15.30 -13.29
C ASN A 267 -20.02 15.12 -14.78
N GLU A 268 -20.53 16.01 -15.65
CA GLU A 268 -20.38 15.94 -17.12
C GLU A 268 -18.93 15.72 -17.59
N ASN A 269 -17.96 16.32 -16.93
CA ASN A 269 -16.54 16.14 -17.22
C ASN A 269 -15.83 15.32 -16.14
N GLY A 270 -16.61 14.59 -15.34
CA GLY A 270 -16.11 13.77 -14.24
C GLY A 270 -15.50 12.46 -14.71
N ILE A 271 -15.11 11.66 -13.76
CA ILE A 271 -14.46 10.36 -14.00
C ILE A 271 -15.11 9.31 -13.11
N TYR A 272 -15.46 8.18 -13.70
CA TYR A 272 -15.71 6.92 -13.00
C TYR A 272 -14.54 5.99 -13.28
N LEU A 273 -13.89 5.52 -12.23
CA LEU A 273 -12.77 4.58 -12.30
C LEU A 273 -13.12 3.34 -11.49
N CYS A 274 -13.00 2.17 -12.09
CA CYS A 274 -13.17 0.89 -11.42
C CYS A 274 -11.84 0.17 -11.37
N GLU A 275 -11.45 -0.22 -10.16
CA GLU A 275 -10.19 -0.93 -9.89
C GLU A 275 -10.40 -2.45 -9.93
N ASP A 276 -9.32 -3.17 -10.00
CA ASP A 276 -9.25 -4.63 -9.87
C ASP A 276 -10.17 -5.43 -10.79
N LEU A 277 -10.41 -4.93 -12.01
CA LEU A 277 -11.22 -5.62 -13.02
C LEU A 277 -10.66 -7.01 -13.43
N HIS A 278 -9.44 -7.36 -13.03
CA HIS A 278 -8.88 -8.69 -13.24
C HIS A 278 -9.67 -9.80 -12.54
N THR A 279 -10.43 -9.47 -11.48
CA THR A 279 -11.35 -10.40 -10.82
C THR A 279 -12.45 -10.92 -11.73
N SER A 280 -12.74 -10.24 -12.85
CA SER A 280 -13.66 -10.70 -13.89
C SER A 280 -13.23 -12.03 -14.57
N TYR A 281 -11.98 -12.41 -14.43
CA TYR A 281 -11.44 -13.71 -14.88
C TYR A 281 -11.37 -14.75 -13.76
N MET A 282 -11.91 -14.46 -12.58
CA MET A 282 -11.84 -15.31 -11.40
C MET A 282 -13.24 -15.77 -10.99
N LYS A 283 -13.46 -17.10 -11.00
CA LYS A 283 -14.79 -17.69 -10.68
C LYS A 283 -15.26 -17.40 -9.27
N GLU A 284 -14.35 -17.29 -8.29
CA GLU A 284 -14.63 -16.94 -6.91
C GLU A 284 -15.24 -15.54 -6.73
N TYR A 285 -15.01 -14.64 -7.70
CA TYR A 285 -15.60 -13.30 -7.75
C TYR A 285 -16.80 -13.19 -8.70
N GLY A 286 -17.34 -14.32 -9.17
CA GLY A 286 -18.44 -14.34 -10.13
C GLY A 286 -17.99 -14.07 -11.58
N GLY A 287 -16.69 -14.10 -11.85
CA GLY A 287 -16.10 -13.97 -13.18
C GLY A 287 -16.26 -15.22 -14.05
N ALA A 288 -15.86 -15.16 -15.33
CA ALA A 288 -15.99 -16.24 -16.29
C ALA A 288 -14.68 -17.01 -16.50
#